data_18b4068ef30624e79da148c51f461569
#
_entry.id   18b4068ef30624e79da148c51f461569
#
_cell.length_a   1.000
_cell.length_b   1.000
_cell.length_c   1.000
_cell.angle_alpha   90.00
_cell.angle_beta   90.00
_cell.angle_gamma   90.00
#
_symmetry.space_group_name_H-M   'P 1'
#
loop_
_entity.id
_entity.type
_entity.pdbx_description
1 polymer ?
#
loop_
_entity_poly.entity_id
_entity_poly.type
_entity_poly.pdbx_seq_one_letter_code
_entity_poly.pdbx_strand_id
1 'polypeptide(L)'
;VLAEYVQGIGQPWMAAASARCELSPEWEERFAWELLLGRDRSVNAFALPGGYLGVHLGLIGVVATRDELASVLAHELSHVTQRHISRLITQQSKQTPLLLGAMVLGALAASKNPGATQALVVGGQALAIQNQLNFSRDMEREADRIGYGLMAPAGFAPQGFVSMFEKLQQANRLNDNGSWPYLRSHPLTTERMADMQSRIPPVATPAPGVPTQTSSEHAMVAARARVLSNPGVDTLRQWIAEPKGSGFQSQPLPRRAAALYAAALASSQLRDAANARLVARQLDDLVRQDPAAHRLSRLLMAEIELAAGDASAALASMPEGNNARRPELVLRTQALLRANRAADATQALQ
;
A
#
# COMPACT_ATOMS: atom_id res chain seq x y z
N VAL A 1 -7.82 2.66 11.59
CA VAL A 1 -6.70 3.56 11.26
C VAL A 1 -6.11 3.22 9.89
N LEU A 2 -5.49 2.03 9.69
CA LEU A 2 -4.84 1.72 8.40
C LEU A 2 -5.82 1.73 7.22
N ALA A 3 -6.99 1.08 7.36
CA ALA A 3 -8.00 1.07 6.31
C ALA A 3 -8.49 2.49 5.97
N GLU A 4 -8.78 3.30 6.98
CA GLU A 4 -9.17 4.70 6.79
C GLU A 4 -8.08 5.50 6.05
N TYR A 5 -6.82 5.32 6.45
CA TYR A 5 -5.70 6.01 5.81
C TYR A 5 -5.55 5.65 4.33
N VAL A 6 -5.58 4.35 4.01
CA VAL A 6 -5.46 3.89 2.62
C VAL A 6 -6.70 4.27 1.80
N GLN A 7 -7.90 4.19 2.37
CA GLN A 7 -9.13 4.68 1.72
C GLN A 7 -9.08 6.19 1.45
N GLY A 8 -8.52 6.98 2.39
CA GLY A 8 -8.31 8.42 2.20
C GLY A 8 -7.32 8.78 1.08
N ILE A 9 -6.48 7.82 0.65
CA ILE A 9 -5.68 7.91 -0.57
C ILE A 9 -6.49 7.43 -1.78
N GLY A 10 -7.31 6.40 -1.63
CA GLY A 10 -8.09 5.79 -2.71
C GLY A 10 -9.23 6.66 -3.25
N GLN A 11 -9.95 7.36 -2.37
CA GLN A 11 -11.11 8.17 -2.78
C GLN A 11 -10.80 9.25 -3.84
N PRO A 12 -9.73 10.07 -3.72
CA PRO A 12 -9.40 11.06 -4.75
C PRO A 12 -9.08 10.46 -6.11
N TRP A 13 -8.61 9.20 -6.17
CA TRP A 13 -8.28 8.53 -7.42
C TRP A 13 -9.49 8.28 -8.31
N MET A 14 -10.61 7.91 -7.72
CA MET A 14 -11.85 7.65 -8.47
C MET A 14 -12.32 8.92 -9.17
N ALA A 15 -12.38 10.03 -8.43
CA ALA A 15 -12.74 11.33 -8.99
C ALA A 15 -11.77 11.78 -10.09
N ALA A 16 -10.45 11.59 -9.89
CA ALA A 16 -9.43 11.94 -10.87
C ALA A 16 -9.51 11.07 -12.13
N ALA A 17 -9.77 9.77 -12.00
CA ALA A 17 -9.91 8.84 -13.13
C ALA A 17 -11.17 9.14 -13.95
N SER A 18 -12.32 9.40 -13.30
CA SER A 18 -13.54 9.81 -13.97
C SER A 18 -13.37 11.15 -14.71
N ALA A 19 -12.77 12.15 -14.07
CA ALA A 19 -12.54 13.47 -14.69
C ALA A 19 -11.60 13.40 -15.91
N ARG A 20 -10.71 12.43 -15.99
CA ARG A 20 -9.80 12.20 -17.11
C ARG A 20 -10.33 11.22 -18.16
N CYS A 21 -11.57 10.76 -18.02
CA CYS A 21 -12.17 9.73 -18.87
C CYS A 21 -11.37 8.38 -18.89
N GLU A 22 -10.58 8.12 -17.83
CA GLU A 22 -9.88 6.83 -17.64
C GLU A 22 -10.82 5.76 -17.04
N LEU A 23 -11.96 6.19 -16.51
CA LEU A 23 -13.01 5.36 -15.95
C LEU A 23 -14.34 5.75 -16.59
N SER A 24 -15.01 4.80 -17.24
CA SER A 24 -16.36 5.03 -17.77
C SER A 24 -17.41 4.90 -16.65
N PRO A 25 -18.53 5.65 -16.73
CA PRO A 25 -19.61 5.54 -15.75
C PRO A 25 -20.14 4.11 -15.55
N GLU A 26 -20.18 3.32 -16.64
CA GLU A 26 -20.61 1.92 -16.58
C GLU A 26 -19.72 1.07 -15.66
N TRP A 27 -18.39 1.28 -15.70
CA TRP A 27 -17.45 0.55 -14.86
C TRP A 27 -17.42 1.07 -13.43
N GLU A 28 -17.64 2.38 -13.27
CA GLU A 28 -17.75 3.00 -11.95
C GLU A 28 -18.91 2.38 -11.13
N GLU A 29 -20.05 2.10 -11.77
CA GLU A 29 -21.21 1.48 -11.13
C GLU A 29 -21.05 -0.05 -10.93
N ARG A 30 -20.36 -0.73 -11.86
CA ARG A 30 -20.29 -2.20 -11.86
C ARG A 30 -19.21 -2.77 -10.94
N PHE A 31 -18.19 -2.00 -10.63
CA PHE A 31 -17.04 -2.46 -9.85
C PHE A 31 -17.22 -2.13 -8.36
N ALA A 32 -16.66 -2.99 -7.50
CA ALA A 32 -16.77 -2.82 -6.05
C ALA A 32 -15.94 -1.65 -5.51
N TRP A 33 -14.83 -1.30 -6.15
CA TRP A 33 -13.88 -0.25 -5.75
C TRP A 33 -13.46 -0.35 -4.29
N GLU A 34 -13.04 -1.53 -3.89
CA GLU A 34 -12.70 -1.85 -2.51
C GLU A 34 -11.20 -2.00 -2.32
N LEU A 35 -10.67 -1.40 -1.24
CA LEU A 35 -9.29 -1.52 -0.81
C LEU A 35 -9.18 -2.59 0.28
N LEU A 36 -8.42 -3.64 -0.01
CA LEU A 36 -8.17 -4.77 0.86
C LEU A 36 -6.78 -4.66 1.50
N LEU A 37 -6.70 -4.83 2.83
CA LEU A 37 -5.44 -4.84 3.55
C LEU A 37 -5.04 -6.26 3.93
N GLY A 38 -3.89 -6.71 3.42
CA GLY A 38 -3.28 -7.98 3.78
C GLY A 38 -2.30 -7.83 4.96
N ARG A 39 -2.49 -8.64 6.02
CA ARG A 39 -1.53 -8.70 7.15
C ARG A 39 -0.26 -9.45 6.79
N ASP A 40 0.35 -9.10 5.69
CA ASP A 40 1.59 -9.69 5.23
C ASP A 40 2.72 -8.66 5.33
N ARG A 41 3.91 -9.13 5.73
CA ARG A 41 5.12 -8.31 5.84
C ARG A 41 5.84 -8.09 4.52
N SER A 42 5.45 -8.84 3.49
CA SER A 42 6.02 -8.66 2.15
C SER A 42 5.58 -7.33 1.53
N VAL A 43 6.43 -6.76 0.71
CA VAL A 43 6.17 -5.54 -0.04
C VAL A 43 5.39 -5.91 -1.29
N ASN A 44 4.07 -5.72 -1.24
CA ASN A 44 3.18 -6.09 -2.34
C ASN A 44 1.94 -5.20 -2.40
N ALA A 45 1.48 -4.97 -3.61
CA ALA A 45 0.16 -4.48 -3.95
C ALA A 45 -0.30 -5.19 -5.23
N PHE A 46 -1.59 -5.27 -5.46
CA PHE A 46 -2.15 -5.94 -6.63
C PHE A 46 -3.57 -5.47 -6.90
N ALA A 47 -3.93 -5.52 -8.19
CA ALA A 47 -5.30 -5.33 -8.63
C ALA A 47 -5.96 -6.68 -8.92
N LEU A 48 -7.25 -6.80 -8.59
CA LEU A 48 -8.08 -7.95 -8.91
C LEU A 48 -9.26 -7.52 -9.80
N PRO A 49 -9.83 -8.45 -10.58
CA PRO A 49 -11.03 -8.18 -11.36
C PRO A 49 -12.18 -7.68 -10.47
N GLY A 50 -12.97 -6.73 -10.97
CA GLY A 50 -14.11 -6.19 -10.25
C GLY A 50 -13.81 -4.98 -9.39
N GLY A 51 -12.61 -4.36 -9.54
CA GLY A 51 -12.26 -3.11 -8.83
C GLY A 51 -11.71 -3.31 -7.43
N TYR A 52 -11.21 -4.50 -7.10
CA TYR A 52 -10.54 -4.75 -5.82
C TYR A 52 -9.04 -4.42 -5.93
N LEU A 53 -8.53 -3.65 -4.99
CA LEU A 53 -7.11 -3.33 -4.85
C LEU A 53 -6.60 -3.89 -3.53
N GLY A 54 -5.57 -4.73 -3.60
CA GLY A 54 -4.93 -5.32 -2.41
C GLY A 54 -3.63 -4.60 -2.06
N VAL A 55 -3.40 -4.37 -0.76
CA VAL A 55 -2.17 -3.76 -0.24
C VAL A 55 -1.70 -4.55 0.97
N HIS A 56 -0.45 -5.01 0.94
CA HIS A 56 0.15 -5.64 2.11
C HIS A 56 0.69 -4.60 3.10
N LEU A 57 0.62 -4.93 4.39
CA LEU A 57 1.16 -4.04 5.42
C LEU A 57 2.67 -3.79 5.25
N GLY A 58 3.41 -4.76 4.67
CA GLY A 58 4.82 -4.60 4.35
C GLY A 58 5.08 -3.42 3.41
N LEU A 59 4.24 -3.21 2.39
CA LEU A 59 4.36 -2.05 1.51
C LEU A 59 4.16 -0.74 2.29
N ILE A 60 3.07 -0.63 3.07
CA ILE A 60 2.79 0.56 3.87
C ILE A 60 3.94 0.84 4.85
N GLY A 61 4.57 -0.22 5.38
CA GLY A 61 5.67 -0.14 6.33
C GLY A 61 6.99 0.36 5.75
N VAL A 62 7.21 0.28 4.43
CA VAL A 62 8.49 0.67 3.79
C VAL A 62 8.42 1.97 3.00
N VAL A 63 7.25 2.41 2.57
CA VAL A 63 7.10 3.69 1.87
C VAL A 63 7.35 4.86 2.84
N ALA A 64 8.09 5.85 2.38
CA ALA A 64 8.52 6.97 3.21
C ALA A 64 7.51 8.13 3.22
N THR A 65 6.69 8.23 2.17
CA THR A 65 5.72 9.32 2.04
C THR A 65 4.35 8.80 1.61
N ARG A 66 3.34 9.63 1.84
CA ARG A 66 1.99 9.39 1.33
C ARG A 66 1.96 9.34 -0.19
N ASP A 67 2.80 10.13 -0.86
CA ASP A 67 2.88 10.18 -2.32
C ASP A 67 3.48 8.90 -2.91
N GLU A 68 4.47 8.28 -2.25
CA GLU A 68 4.97 6.96 -2.66
C GLU A 68 3.88 5.89 -2.59
N LEU A 69 3.10 5.85 -1.50
CA LEU A 69 1.98 4.91 -1.39
C LEU A 69 0.92 5.20 -2.45
N ALA A 70 0.61 6.48 -2.65
CA ALA A 70 -0.32 6.94 -3.66
C ALA A 70 0.10 6.53 -5.07
N SER A 71 1.40 6.60 -5.42
CA SER A 71 1.90 6.19 -6.73
C SER A 71 1.67 4.71 -7.02
N VAL A 72 1.89 3.83 -6.02
CA VAL A 72 1.62 2.40 -6.17
C VAL A 72 0.12 2.16 -6.37
N LEU A 73 -0.74 2.79 -5.56
CA LEU A 73 -2.18 2.65 -5.71
C LEU A 73 -2.70 3.18 -7.04
N ALA A 74 -2.13 4.27 -7.55
CA ALA A 74 -2.46 4.80 -8.87
C ALA A 74 -2.06 3.85 -10.01
N HIS A 75 -0.91 3.20 -9.88
CA HIS A 75 -0.46 2.16 -10.81
C HIS A 75 -1.41 0.97 -10.81
N GLU A 76 -1.78 0.43 -9.64
CA GLU A 76 -2.72 -0.68 -9.51
C GLU A 76 -4.12 -0.31 -10.04
N LEU A 77 -4.61 0.89 -9.72
CA LEU A 77 -5.86 1.40 -10.27
C LEU A 77 -5.83 1.43 -11.80
N SER A 78 -4.70 1.82 -12.39
CA SER A 78 -4.54 1.87 -13.84
C SER A 78 -4.64 0.49 -14.48
N HIS A 79 -4.17 -0.57 -13.82
CA HIS A 79 -4.38 -1.93 -14.28
C HIS A 79 -5.88 -2.30 -14.35
N VAL A 80 -6.69 -1.79 -13.42
CA VAL A 80 -8.15 -2.00 -13.41
C VAL A 80 -8.82 -1.19 -14.51
N THR A 81 -8.57 0.13 -14.56
CA THR A 81 -9.24 1.04 -15.51
C THR A 81 -8.89 0.71 -16.96
N GLN A 82 -7.65 0.29 -17.23
CA GLN A 82 -7.20 -0.15 -18.56
C GLN A 82 -7.49 -1.62 -18.85
N ARG A 83 -8.16 -2.33 -17.92
CA ARG A 83 -8.62 -3.72 -18.10
C ARG A 83 -7.49 -4.69 -18.43
N HIS A 84 -6.30 -4.50 -17.87
CA HIS A 84 -5.11 -5.28 -18.20
C HIS A 84 -5.32 -6.78 -17.96
N ILE A 85 -5.97 -7.17 -16.86
CA ILE A 85 -6.26 -8.58 -16.56
C ILE A 85 -7.15 -9.21 -17.63
N SER A 86 -8.23 -8.51 -18.03
CA SER A 86 -9.13 -8.99 -19.09
C SER A 86 -8.42 -9.11 -20.44
N ARG A 87 -7.55 -8.13 -20.75
CA ARG A 87 -6.73 -8.13 -21.98
C ARG A 87 -5.74 -9.29 -21.99
N LEU A 88 -5.10 -9.61 -20.83
CA LEU A 88 -4.22 -10.78 -20.68
C LEU A 88 -4.98 -12.10 -20.91
N ILE A 89 -6.13 -12.29 -20.29
CA ILE A 89 -6.96 -13.49 -20.47
C ILE A 89 -7.37 -13.65 -21.93
N THR A 90 -7.80 -12.57 -22.59
CA THR A 90 -8.16 -12.57 -24.00
C THR A 90 -6.96 -12.91 -24.89
N GLN A 91 -5.78 -12.37 -24.59
CA GLN A 91 -4.56 -12.66 -25.33
C GLN A 91 -4.16 -14.13 -25.21
N GLN A 92 -4.20 -14.69 -24.00
CA GLN A 92 -3.93 -16.11 -23.76
C GLN A 92 -4.92 -17.02 -24.51
N SER A 93 -6.20 -16.69 -24.50
CA SER A 93 -7.22 -17.48 -25.20
C SER A 93 -7.03 -17.49 -26.72
N LYS A 94 -6.51 -16.43 -27.31
CA LYS A 94 -6.17 -16.35 -28.74
C LYS A 94 -4.90 -17.13 -29.11
N GLN A 95 -3.94 -17.24 -28.19
CA GLN A 95 -2.68 -17.94 -28.42
C GLN A 95 -2.85 -19.47 -28.32
N THR A 96 -3.77 -19.97 -27.51
CA THR A 96 -4.02 -21.41 -27.32
C THR A 96 -4.34 -22.13 -28.61
N PRO A 97 -5.27 -21.67 -29.49
CA PRO A 97 -5.55 -22.32 -30.78
C PRO A 97 -4.35 -22.31 -31.71
N LEU A 98 -3.55 -21.22 -31.70
CA LEU A 98 -2.36 -21.12 -32.54
C LEU A 98 -1.27 -22.12 -32.10
N LEU A 99 -1.06 -22.28 -30.81
CA LEU A 99 -0.13 -23.26 -30.23
C LEU A 99 -0.59 -24.69 -30.55
N LEU A 100 -1.88 -24.98 -30.38
CA LEU A 100 -2.45 -26.28 -30.74
C LEU A 100 -2.30 -26.56 -32.24
N GLY A 101 -2.56 -25.58 -33.10
CA GLY A 101 -2.35 -25.68 -34.54
C GLY A 101 -0.88 -25.95 -34.90
N ALA A 102 0.06 -25.23 -34.26
CA ALA A 102 1.50 -25.46 -34.43
C ALA A 102 1.94 -26.87 -33.96
N MET A 103 1.39 -27.35 -32.85
CA MET A 103 1.66 -28.72 -32.37
C MET A 103 1.13 -29.78 -33.31
N VAL A 104 -0.10 -29.63 -33.86
CA VAL A 104 -0.67 -30.53 -34.84
C VAL A 104 0.14 -30.56 -36.13
N LEU A 105 0.50 -29.38 -36.66
CA LEU A 105 1.36 -29.27 -37.85
C LEU A 105 2.75 -29.86 -37.62
N GLY A 106 3.31 -29.62 -36.42
CA GLY A 106 4.56 -30.24 -36.01
C GLY A 106 4.50 -31.76 -35.96
N ALA A 107 3.44 -32.33 -35.39
CA ALA A 107 3.22 -33.76 -35.36
C ALA A 107 3.07 -34.39 -36.79
N LEU A 108 2.38 -33.70 -37.68
CA LEU A 108 2.25 -34.12 -39.09
C LEU A 108 3.60 -34.03 -39.84
N ALA A 109 4.43 -33.05 -39.55
CA ALA A 109 5.77 -32.91 -40.15
C ALA A 109 6.79 -33.89 -39.57
N ALA A 110 6.56 -34.40 -38.36
CA ALA A 110 7.46 -35.32 -37.65
C ALA A 110 7.74 -36.64 -38.46
N SER A 111 6.75 -37.09 -39.22
CA SER A 111 6.90 -38.27 -40.06
C SER A 111 7.90 -38.07 -41.20
N LYS A 112 8.23 -36.84 -41.60
CA LYS A 112 9.14 -36.51 -42.69
C LYS A 112 10.45 -35.90 -42.25
N ASN A 113 10.50 -35.16 -41.14
CA ASN A 113 11.70 -34.55 -40.61
C ASN A 113 11.57 -34.24 -39.10
N PRO A 114 12.08 -35.09 -38.20
CA PRO A 114 11.98 -34.90 -36.75
C PRO A 114 12.63 -33.62 -36.22
N GLY A 115 13.74 -33.16 -36.83
CA GLY A 115 14.42 -31.93 -36.43
C GLY A 115 13.61 -30.65 -36.71
N ALA A 116 12.87 -30.65 -37.84
CA ALA A 116 12.00 -29.53 -38.17
C ALA A 116 10.79 -29.42 -37.22
N THR A 117 10.28 -30.53 -36.74
CA THR A 117 9.19 -30.59 -35.76
C THR A 117 9.59 -29.97 -34.43
N GLN A 118 10.78 -30.35 -33.91
CA GLN A 118 11.27 -29.83 -32.66
C GLN A 118 11.53 -28.32 -32.75
N ALA A 119 12.09 -27.84 -33.87
CA ALA A 119 12.30 -26.42 -34.12
C ALA A 119 10.99 -25.62 -34.18
N LEU A 120 9.91 -26.17 -34.80
CA LEU A 120 8.62 -25.51 -34.86
C LEU A 120 7.91 -25.45 -33.50
N VAL A 121 7.97 -26.50 -32.71
CA VAL A 121 7.34 -26.54 -31.37
C VAL A 121 8.07 -25.59 -30.41
N VAL A 122 9.39 -25.69 -30.35
CA VAL A 122 10.21 -24.83 -29.47
C VAL A 122 10.16 -23.35 -29.91
N GLY A 123 10.26 -23.09 -31.21
CA GLY A 123 10.15 -21.73 -31.78
C GLY A 123 8.77 -21.11 -31.57
N GLY A 124 7.69 -21.89 -31.74
CA GLY A 124 6.32 -21.45 -31.48
C GLY A 124 6.08 -21.11 -30.02
N GLN A 125 6.59 -21.89 -29.08
CA GLN A 125 6.53 -21.61 -27.64
C GLN A 125 7.36 -20.37 -27.28
N ALA A 126 8.56 -20.24 -27.82
CA ALA A 126 9.41 -19.07 -27.57
C ALA A 126 8.76 -17.77 -28.08
N LEU A 127 8.15 -17.78 -29.25
CA LEU A 127 7.40 -16.64 -29.79
C LEU A 127 6.19 -16.28 -28.94
N ALA A 128 5.44 -17.28 -28.46
CA ALA A 128 4.28 -17.06 -27.59
C ALA A 128 4.70 -16.42 -26.25
N ILE A 129 5.77 -16.92 -25.63
CA ILE A 129 6.33 -16.38 -24.40
C ILE A 129 6.85 -14.95 -24.65
N GLN A 130 7.57 -14.71 -25.74
CA GLN A 130 8.09 -13.37 -26.07
C GLN A 130 6.96 -12.36 -26.30
N ASN A 131 5.90 -12.74 -27.00
CA ASN A 131 4.73 -11.90 -27.21
C ASN A 131 4.00 -11.58 -25.91
N GLN A 132 3.88 -12.56 -25.00
CA GLN A 132 3.30 -12.36 -23.68
C GLN A 132 4.13 -11.41 -22.81
N LEU A 133 5.46 -11.54 -22.84
CA LEU A 133 6.38 -10.65 -22.12
C LEU A 133 6.30 -9.22 -22.67
N ASN A 134 6.27 -9.05 -23.98
CA ASN A 134 6.14 -7.72 -24.59
C ASN A 134 4.81 -7.07 -24.25
N PHE A 135 3.72 -7.82 -24.31
CA PHE A 135 2.39 -7.34 -23.96
C PHE A 135 2.32 -6.93 -22.48
N SER A 136 2.93 -7.71 -21.59
CA SER A 136 3.03 -7.37 -20.16
C SER A 136 3.83 -6.06 -19.94
N ARG A 137 4.97 -5.88 -20.62
CA ARG A 137 5.76 -4.65 -20.54
C ARG A 137 5.01 -3.41 -21.03
N ASP A 138 4.21 -3.55 -22.09
CA ASP A 138 3.39 -2.46 -22.60
C ASP A 138 2.31 -2.06 -21.60
N MET A 139 1.69 -3.04 -20.93
CA MET A 139 0.73 -2.80 -19.86
C MET A 139 1.36 -2.09 -18.66
N GLU A 140 2.58 -2.47 -18.25
CA GLU A 140 3.31 -1.80 -17.17
C GLU A 140 3.59 -0.33 -17.53
N ARG A 141 4.05 -0.05 -18.76
CA ARG A 141 4.27 1.32 -19.23
C ARG A 141 2.97 2.13 -19.34
N GLU A 142 1.89 1.49 -19.75
CA GLU A 142 0.55 2.11 -19.79
C GLU A 142 0.08 2.45 -18.37
N ALA A 143 0.21 1.52 -17.42
CA ALA A 143 -0.17 1.73 -16.02
C ALA A 143 0.66 2.83 -15.36
N ASP A 144 1.97 2.88 -15.61
CA ASP A 144 2.84 3.96 -15.12
C ASP A 144 2.40 5.33 -15.65
N ARG A 145 2.18 5.44 -16.97
CA ARG A 145 1.80 6.70 -17.60
C ARG A 145 0.45 7.21 -17.12
N ILE A 146 -0.53 6.32 -17.03
CA ILE A 146 -1.88 6.68 -16.57
C ILE A 146 -1.84 7.01 -15.08
N GLY A 147 -1.24 6.15 -14.27
CA GLY A 147 -1.09 6.37 -12.83
C GLY A 147 -0.36 7.68 -12.51
N TYR A 148 0.75 7.97 -13.19
CA TYR A 148 1.45 9.25 -13.06
C TYR A 148 0.54 10.44 -13.38
N GLY A 149 -0.25 10.33 -14.46
CA GLY A 149 -1.20 11.37 -14.87
C GLY A 149 -2.33 11.60 -13.87
N LEU A 150 -2.64 10.65 -13.03
CA LEU A 150 -3.65 10.77 -11.98
C LEU A 150 -3.13 11.48 -10.72
N MET A 151 -1.81 11.45 -10.44
CA MET A 151 -1.23 11.95 -9.18
C MET A 151 -1.66 13.39 -8.85
N ALA A 152 -1.33 14.34 -9.71
CA ALA A 152 -1.61 15.75 -9.45
C ALA A 152 -3.12 16.07 -9.36
N PRO A 153 -4.00 15.57 -10.26
CA PRO A 153 -5.44 15.75 -10.13
C PRO A 153 -6.03 15.19 -8.83
N ALA A 154 -5.45 14.13 -8.29
CA ALA A 154 -5.86 13.53 -7.01
C ALA A 154 -5.20 14.21 -5.78
N GLY A 155 -4.39 15.25 -5.98
CA GLY A 155 -3.75 16.01 -4.89
C GLY A 155 -2.47 15.38 -4.34
N PHE A 156 -1.78 14.54 -5.13
CA PHE A 156 -0.51 13.91 -4.76
C PHE A 156 0.64 14.42 -5.64
N ALA A 157 1.85 14.42 -5.06
CA ALA A 157 3.05 14.80 -5.79
C ALA A 157 3.49 13.69 -6.76
N PRO A 158 3.60 13.96 -8.08
CA PRO A 158 4.05 12.96 -9.06
C PRO A 158 5.46 12.41 -8.78
N GLN A 159 6.29 13.15 -8.04
CA GLN A 159 7.60 12.72 -7.55
C GLN A 159 7.54 11.41 -6.74
N GLY A 160 6.37 11.08 -6.16
CA GLY A 160 6.14 9.80 -5.49
C GLY A 160 6.41 8.58 -6.37
N PHE A 161 6.15 8.67 -7.70
CA PHE A 161 6.50 7.61 -8.65
C PHE A 161 8.01 7.40 -8.74
N VAL A 162 8.77 8.48 -8.87
CA VAL A 162 10.23 8.39 -9.02
C VAL A 162 10.88 7.86 -7.75
N SER A 163 10.51 8.43 -6.60
CA SER A 163 11.07 7.97 -5.31
C SER A 163 10.71 6.52 -5.01
N MET A 164 9.50 6.07 -5.40
CA MET A 164 9.12 4.66 -5.28
C MET A 164 9.94 3.76 -6.22
N PHE A 165 10.18 4.19 -7.47
CA PHE A 165 11.01 3.45 -8.41
C PHE A 165 12.47 3.34 -7.95
N GLU A 166 13.05 4.39 -7.38
CA GLU A 166 14.38 4.35 -6.76
C GLU A 166 14.45 3.33 -5.62
N LYS A 167 13.42 3.30 -4.78
CA LYS A 167 13.28 2.32 -3.70
C LYS A 167 13.18 0.89 -4.21
N LEU A 168 12.36 0.64 -5.23
CA LEU A 168 12.24 -0.65 -5.89
C LEU A 168 13.55 -1.08 -6.55
N GLN A 169 14.26 -0.14 -7.19
CA GLN A 169 15.58 -0.40 -7.79
C GLN A 169 16.62 -0.80 -6.73
N GLN A 170 16.63 -0.10 -5.60
CA GLN A 170 17.52 -0.44 -4.51
C GLN A 170 17.24 -1.83 -3.95
N ALA A 171 15.97 -2.18 -3.75
CA ALA A 171 15.57 -3.51 -3.31
C ALA A 171 15.99 -4.61 -4.30
N ASN A 172 15.81 -4.36 -5.61
CA ASN A 172 16.22 -5.31 -6.67
C ASN A 172 17.74 -5.54 -6.71
N ARG A 173 18.55 -4.51 -6.44
CA ARG A 173 20.02 -4.62 -6.39
C ARG A 173 20.51 -5.43 -5.20
N LEU A 174 19.79 -5.45 -4.09
CA LEU A 174 20.16 -6.16 -2.86
C LEU A 174 19.82 -7.66 -2.89
N ASN A 175 19.49 -8.22 -4.05
CA ASN A 175 19.02 -9.58 -4.24
C ASN A 175 17.81 -9.88 -3.34
N ASP A 176 16.63 -9.65 -3.87
CA ASP A 176 15.35 -9.90 -3.18
C ASP A 176 15.29 -11.35 -2.64
N ASN A 177 15.32 -11.46 -1.32
CA ASN A 177 15.13 -12.74 -0.60
C ASN A 177 13.65 -13.20 -0.56
N GLY A 178 12.82 -12.71 -1.48
CA GLY A 178 11.38 -12.95 -1.53
C GLY A 178 10.52 -11.94 -0.77
N SER A 179 11.13 -10.90 -0.19
CA SER A 179 10.41 -9.88 0.58
C SER A 179 9.65 -8.88 -0.30
N TRP A 180 9.96 -8.83 -1.60
CA TRP A 180 9.38 -7.91 -2.58
C TRP A 180 8.64 -8.62 -3.72
N PRO A 181 7.54 -9.35 -3.46
CA PRO A 181 6.74 -9.99 -4.53
C PRO A 181 6.26 -9.01 -5.60
N TYR A 182 6.09 -7.73 -5.24
CA TYR A 182 5.72 -6.66 -6.15
C TYR A 182 6.66 -6.57 -7.36
N LEU A 183 7.96 -6.72 -7.18
CA LEU A 183 8.95 -6.69 -8.28
C LEU A 183 8.82 -7.87 -9.25
N ARG A 184 8.21 -8.97 -8.82
CA ARG A 184 7.99 -10.15 -9.68
C ARG A 184 6.76 -9.98 -10.58
N SER A 185 5.70 -9.40 -10.04
CA SER A 185 4.49 -9.10 -10.81
C SER A 185 4.63 -7.84 -11.68
N HIS A 186 5.42 -6.85 -11.21
CA HIS A 186 5.67 -5.57 -11.86
C HIS A 186 7.17 -5.32 -12.08
N PRO A 187 7.80 -5.98 -13.07
CA PRO A 187 9.24 -5.87 -13.29
C PRO A 187 9.65 -4.41 -13.56
N LEU A 188 10.62 -3.93 -12.80
CA LEU A 188 11.17 -2.60 -12.98
C LEU A 188 12.27 -2.63 -14.04
N THR A 189 12.04 -1.98 -15.18
CA THR A 189 13.03 -1.85 -16.26
C THR A 189 13.66 -0.46 -16.24
N THR A 190 14.88 -0.35 -16.77
CA THR A 190 15.58 0.93 -16.92
C THR A 190 14.77 1.91 -17.78
N GLU A 191 14.03 1.39 -18.77
CA GLU A 191 13.17 2.17 -19.65
C GLU A 191 12.00 2.80 -18.87
N ARG A 192 11.31 2.04 -17.97
CA ARG A 192 10.24 2.56 -17.12
C ARG A 192 10.76 3.67 -16.21
N MET A 193 11.92 3.47 -15.59
CA MET A 193 12.55 4.50 -14.74
C MET A 193 12.88 5.77 -15.51
N ALA A 194 13.50 5.64 -16.68
CA ALA A 194 13.86 6.79 -17.52
C ALA A 194 12.61 7.54 -18.00
N ASP A 195 11.54 6.85 -18.40
CA ASP A 195 10.27 7.47 -18.79
C ASP A 195 9.68 8.27 -17.64
N MET A 196 9.60 7.73 -16.44
CA MET A 196 9.07 8.46 -15.29
C MET A 196 9.92 9.65 -14.88
N GLN A 197 11.25 9.52 -14.90
CA GLN A 197 12.16 10.65 -14.64
C GLN A 197 12.02 11.78 -15.65
N SER A 198 11.85 11.44 -16.94
CA SER A 198 11.67 12.44 -18.00
C SER A 198 10.38 13.26 -17.90
N ARG A 199 9.37 12.74 -17.19
CA ARG A 199 8.06 13.41 -16.98
C ARG A 199 8.09 14.45 -15.87
N ILE A 200 9.09 14.40 -14.99
CA ILE A 200 9.25 15.41 -13.93
C ILE A 200 9.86 16.67 -14.56
N PRO A 201 9.23 17.83 -14.46
CA PRO A 201 9.80 19.07 -14.92
C PRO A 201 11.15 19.34 -14.23
N PRO A 202 12.18 19.84 -14.96
CA PRO A 202 13.51 20.10 -14.39
C PRO A 202 13.51 21.13 -13.25
N VAL A 203 12.46 21.89 -13.09
CA VAL A 203 12.23 22.88 -12.01
C VAL A 203 10.86 22.60 -11.38
N ALA A 204 10.68 21.40 -10.86
CA ALA A 204 9.53 21.14 -10.02
C ALA A 204 9.81 21.66 -8.61
N THR A 205 9.65 22.98 -8.39
CA THR A 205 9.31 23.46 -7.06
C THR A 205 8.02 22.73 -6.65
N PRO A 206 7.99 22.07 -5.48
CA PRO A 206 6.75 21.48 -5.00
C PRO A 206 5.63 22.51 -5.10
N ALA A 207 4.48 22.11 -5.63
CA ALA A 207 3.32 22.99 -5.61
C ALA A 207 3.09 23.46 -4.14
N PRO A 208 2.75 24.74 -3.91
CA PRO A 208 2.50 25.22 -2.56
C PRO A 208 1.48 24.33 -1.86
N GLY A 209 1.88 23.75 -0.72
CA GLY A 209 1.02 22.85 0.06
C GLY A 209 1.17 21.35 -0.20
N VAL A 210 2.01 20.92 -1.16
CA VAL A 210 2.30 19.49 -1.39
C VAL A 210 3.52 19.07 -0.56
N PRO A 211 3.36 18.22 0.46
CA PRO A 211 4.48 17.77 1.28
C PRO A 211 5.42 16.85 0.49
N THR A 212 6.62 17.29 0.21
CA THR A 212 7.70 16.44 -0.32
C THR A 212 8.44 15.68 0.79
N GLN A 213 8.11 15.96 2.05
CA GLN A 213 8.72 15.35 3.21
C GLN A 213 7.75 14.40 3.90
N THR A 214 8.31 13.38 4.55
CA THR A 214 7.54 12.46 5.40
C THR A 214 6.81 13.25 6.48
N SER A 215 5.48 13.15 6.53
CA SER A 215 4.67 13.70 7.63
C SER A 215 4.74 12.81 8.86
N SER A 216 4.52 13.36 10.06
CA SER A 216 4.42 12.56 11.28
C SER A 216 3.28 11.55 11.20
N GLU A 217 2.14 11.94 10.62
CA GLU A 217 1.02 11.04 10.38
C GLU A 217 1.42 9.82 9.56
N HIS A 218 2.03 10.03 8.38
CA HIS A 218 2.46 8.92 7.52
C HIS A 218 3.49 8.02 8.21
N ALA A 219 4.47 8.61 8.88
CA ALA A 219 5.51 7.88 9.61
C ALA A 219 4.92 6.99 10.71
N MET A 220 3.92 7.47 11.44
CA MET A 220 3.20 6.70 12.46
C MET A 220 2.33 5.59 11.84
N VAL A 221 1.67 5.86 10.72
CA VAL A 221 0.91 4.84 9.95
C VAL A 221 1.83 3.73 9.46
N ALA A 222 3.00 4.06 8.90
CA ALA A 222 4.01 3.10 8.47
C ALA A 222 4.54 2.28 9.67
N ALA A 223 4.78 2.92 10.82
CA ALA A 223 5.17 2.24 12.05
C ALA A 223 4.09 1.25 12.51
N ARG A 224 2.81 1.66 12.50
CA ARG A 224 1.68 0.78 12.80
C ARG A 224 1.63 -0.43 11.86
N ALA A 225 1.79 -0.22 10.56
CA ALA A 225 1.78 -1.29 9.58
C ALA A 225 2.89 -2.32 9.85
N ARG A 226 4.10 -1.86 10.15
CA ARG A 226 5.23 -2.73 10.53
C ARG A 226 4.92 -3.58 11.77
N VAL A 227 4.40 -2.97 12.83
CA VAL A 227 4.08 -3.69 14.08
C VAL A 227 2.95 -4.70 13.85
N LEU A 228 1.95 -4.38 13.04
CA LEU A 228 0.80 -5.25 12.76
C LEU A 228 1.06 -6.30 11.67
N SER A 229 2.19 -6.25 10.96
CA SER A 229 2.57 -7.24 9.95
C SER A 229 3.11 -8.56 10.53
N ASN A 230 2.86 -8.81 11.80
CA ASN A 230 3.26 -10.03 12.51
C ASN A 230 4.78 -10.27 12.58
N PRO A 231 5.57 -9.30 13.09
CA PRO A 231 7.00 -9.45 13.31
C PRO A 231 7.28 -10.43 14.46
N GLY A 232 8.50 -10.98 14.47
CA GLY A 232 8.96 -11.79 15.62
C GLY A 232 9.13 -10.96 16.89
N VAL A 233 9.11 -11.63 18.06
CA VAL A 233 9.24 -10.98 19.38
C VAL A 233 10.51 -10.14 19.51
N ASP A 234 11.63 -10.61 18.95
CA ASP A 234 12.91 -9.89 19.02
C ASP A 234 12.85 -8.56 18.24
N THR A 235 12.16 -8.55 17.10
CA THR A 235 11.91 -7.31 16.34
C THR A 235 11.06 -6.34 17.14
N LEU A 236 10.03 -6.82 17.83
CA LEU A 236 9.23 -5.98 18.74
C LEU A 236 10.08 -5.39 19.87
N ARG A 237 10.94 -6.18 20.48
CA ARG A 237 11.88 -5.73 21.54
C ARG A 237 12.86 -4.69 21.02
N GLN A 238 13.36 -4.85 19.79
CA GLN A 238 14.24 -3.89 19.14
C GLN A 238 13.54 -2.54 18.97
N TRP A 239 12.31 -2.51 18.50
CA TRP A 239 11.54 -1.26 18.36
C TRP A 239 11.21 -0.62 19.71
N ILE A 240 10.96 -1.41 20.75
CA ILE A 240 10.77 -0.88 22.12
C ILE A 240 12.05 -0.22 22.65
N ALA A 241 13.22 -0.70 22.26
CA ALA A 241 14.50 -0.12 22.68
C ALA A 241 14.92 1.12 21.88
N GLU A 242 14.43 1.28 20.63
CA GLU A 242 14.83 2.38 19.73
C GLU A 242 14.73 3.78 20.34
N PRO A 243 13.64 4.17 21.04
CA PRO A 243 13.54 5.51 21.65
C PRO A 243 14.52 5.77 22.80
N LYS A 244 15.17 4.72 23.33
CA LYS A 244 16.16 4.82 24.41
C LYS A 244 17.58 5.00 23.89
N GLY A 245 17.77 4.91 22.57
CA GLY A 245 19.09 5.07 21.95
C GLY A 245 19.62 6.51 22.02
N SER A 246 20.94 6.66 22.13
CA SER A 246 21.61 7.97 22.28
C SER A 246 21.37 8.95 21.14
N GLY A 247 21.10 8.45 19.92
CA GLY A 247 20.80 9.27 18.73
C GLY A 247 19.32 9.61 18.53
N PHE A 248 18.42 9.17 19.41
CA PHE A 248 16.98 9.34 19.20
C PHE A 248 16.54 10.81 19.15
N GLN A 249 17.04 11.65 20.07
CA GLN A 249 16.62 13.03 20.17
C GLN A 249 17.07 13.91 18.99
N SER A 250 18.14 13.52 18.30
CA SER A 250 18.65 14.23 17.12
C SER A 250 17.91 13.86 15.81
N GLN A 251 17.03 12.87 15.84
CA GLN A 251 16.28 12.46 14.66
C GLN A 251 15.15 13.45 14.33
N PRO A 252 14.77 13.58 13.05
CA PRO A 252 13.62 14.39 12.63
C PRO A 252 12.34 13.98 13.34
N LEU A 253 11.45 14.96 13.56
CA LEU A 253 10.19 14.75 14.29
C LEU A 253 9.36 13.56 13.76
N PRO A 254 9.14 13.36 12.44
CA PRO A 254 8.38 12.21 11.95
C PRO A 254 9.00 10.87 12.34
N ARG A 255 10.33 10.80 12.34
CA ARG A 255 11.04 9.57 12.68
C ARG A 255 10.96 9.26 14.18
N ARG A 256 11.04 10.28 15.02
CA ARG A 256 10.83 10.15 16.46
C ARG A 256 9.38 9.73 16.77
N ALA A 257 8.40 10.33 16.10
CA ALA A 257 7.00 9.98 16.25
C ALA A 257 6.73 8.50 15.84
N ALA A 258 7.31 8.06 14.73
CA ALA A 258 7.22 6.67 14.27
C ALA A 258 7.83 5.68 15.27
N ALA A 259 9.02 5.98 15.81
CA ALA A 259 9.71 5.13 16.78
C ALA A 259 8.93 5.01 18.09
N LEU A 260 8.41 6.12 18.63
CA LEU A 260 7.56 6.10 19.82
C LEU A 260 6.25 5.35 19.57
N TYR A 261 5.62 5.55 18.42
CA TYR A 261 4.40 4.84 18.05
C TYR A 261 4.63 3.31 17.99
N ALA A 262 5.70 2.89 17.30
CA ALA A 262 6.07 1.48 17.22
C ALA A 262 6.36 0.89 18.60
N ALA A 263 7.13 1.61 19.43
CA ALA A 263 7.50 1.17 20.78
C ALA A 263 6.28 1.02 21.70
N ALA A 264 5.34 1.96 21.67
CA ALA A 264 4.12 1.90 22.47
C ALA A 264 3.23 0.73 22.05
N LEU A 265 2.99 0.58 20.73
CA LEU A 265 2.15 -0.49 20.19
C LEU A 265 2.80 -1.88 20.41
N ALA A 266 4.12 -2.00 20.20
CA ALA A 266 4.86 -3.24 20.46
C ALA A 266 4.85 -3.63 21.95
N SER A 267 5.00 -2.66 22.86
CA SER A 267 4.87 -2.89 24.31
C SER A 267 3.48 -3.43 24.67
N SER A 268 2.43 -2.85 24.10
CA SER A 268 1.06 -3.31 24.28
C SER A 268 0.86 -4.75 23.78
N GLN A 269 1.43 -5.11 22.61
CA GLN A 269 1.39 -6.48 22.10
C GLN A 269 2.12 -7.48 22.99
N LEU A 270 3.23 -7.06 23.62
CA LEU A 270 3.97 -7.87 24.59
C LEU A 270 3.36 -7.83 26.00
N ARG A 271 2.17 -7.21 26.16
CA ARG A 271 1.44 -7.08 27.44
C ARG A 271 2.17 -6.28 28.52
N ASP A 272 3.12 -5.43 28.13
CA ASP A 272 3.75 -4.44 28.99
C ASP A 272 2.95 -3.12 28.96
N ALA A 273 1.81 -3.12 29.64
CA ALA A 273 0.92 -1.97 29.69
C ALA A 273 1.58 -0.72 30.33
N ALA A 274 2.49 -0.90 31.29
CA ALA A 274 3.15 0.21 31.97
C ALA A 274 4.07 0.97 30.99
N ASN A 275 4.92 0.25 30.26
CA ASN A 275 5.79 0.85 29.26
C ASN A 275 5.00 1.40 28.05
N ALA A 276 3.94 0.68 27.63
CA ALA A 276 3.07 1.16 26.54
C ALA A 276 2.46 2.52 26.86
N ARG A 277 1.90 2.71 28.06
CA ARG A 277 1.33 3.98 28.54
C ARG A 277 2.38 5.09 28.63
N LEU A 278 3.57 4.76 29.16
CA LEU A 278 4.66 5.73 29.32
C LEU A 278 5.07 6.28 27.95
N VAL A 279 5.35 5.39 27.00
CA VAL A 279 5.81 5.78 25.66
C VAL A 279 4.70 6.47 24.85
N ALA A 280 3.44 6.03 25.01
CA ALA A 280 2.30 6.67 24.34
C ALA A 280 2.09 8.12 24.82
N ARG A 281 2.31 8.42 26.12
CA ARG A 281 2.30 9.82 26.63
C ARG A 281 3.43 10.66 26.03
N GLN A 282 4.64 10.11 25.93
CA GLN A 282 5.76 10.81 25.27
C GLN A 282 5.46 11.12 23.81
N LEU A 283 4.79 10.20 23.11
CA LEU A 283 4.33 10.42 21.75
C LEU A 283 3.29 11.54 21.67
N ASP A 284 2.29 11.51 22.56
CA ASP A 284 1.20 12.50 22.61
C ASP A 284 1.74 13.92 22.81
N ASP A 285 2.69 14.07 23.73
CA ASP A 285 3.37 15.34 23.97
C ASP A 285 4.19 15.80 22.75
N LEU A 286 4.88 14.87 22.09
CA LEU A 286 5.72 15.16 20.93
C LEU A 286 4.92 15.66 19.72
N VAL A 287 3.73 15.10 19.48
CA VAL A 287 2.93 15.39 18.28
C VAL A 287 1.75 16.33 18.54
N ARG A 288 1.65 16.93 19.71
CA ARG A 288 0.51 17.76 20.15
C ARG A 288 0.15 18.89 19.18
N GLN A 289 1.14 19.45 18.49
CA GLN A 289 0.98 20.56 17.55
C GLN A 289 0.59 20.10 16.12
N ASP A 290 0.62 18.80 15.85
CA ASP A 290 0.22 18.22 14.56
C ASP A 290 -1.14 17.51 14.74
N PRO A 291 -2.25 18.12 14.29
CA PRO A 291 -3.58 17.58 14.56
C PRO A 291 -3.81 16.14 14.06
N ALA A 292 -3.22 15.79 12.90
CA ALA A 292 -3.38 14.46 12.32
C ALA A 292 -2.58 13.41 13.11
N ALA A 293 -1.32 13.71 13.44
CA ALA A 293 -0.48 12.85 14.26
C ALA A 293 -1.00 12.74 15.70
N HIS A 294 -1.45 13.85 16.30
CA HIS A 294 -2.04 13.86 17.64
C HIS A 294 -3.31 12.98 17.70
N ARG A 295 -4.17 13.05 16.67
CA ARG A 295 -5.33 12.16 16.57
C ARG A 295 -4.91 10.69 16.62
N LEU A 296 -3.87 10.30 15.86
CA LEU A 296 -3.37 8.92 15.86
C LEU A 296 -2.78 8.51 17.22
N SER A 297 -2.12 9.40 17.93
CA SER A 297 -1.60 9.18 19.27
C SER A 297 -2.74 8.89 20.27
N ARG A 298 -3.81 9.67 20.22
CA ARG A 298 -5.01 9.48 21.06
C ARG A 298 -5.71 8.16 20.80
N LEU A 299 -5.82 7.76 19.52
CA LEU A 299 -6.36 6.43 19.15
C LEU A 299 -5.48 5.29 19.69
N LEU A 300 -4.16 5.43 19.60
CA LEU A 300 -3.22 4.44 20.14
C LEU A 300 -3.36 4.32 21.66
N MET A 301 -3.48 5.46 22.39
CA MET A 301 -3.70 5.45 23.83
C MET A 301 -4.99 4.68 24.19
N ALA A 302 -6.09 4.94 23.47
CA ALA A 302 -7.34 4.22 23.68
C ALA A 302 -7.22 2.71 23.41
N GLU A 303 -6.49 2.31 22.37
CA GLU A 303 -6.20 0.89 22.09
C GLU A 303 -5.38 0.23 23.21
N ILE A 304 -4.37 0.93 23.74
CA ILE A 304 -3.54 0.44 24.85
C ILE A 304 -4.37 0.24 26.11
N GLU A 305 -5.23 1.21 26.46
CA GLU A 305 -6.11 1.09 27.63
C GLU A 305 -7.13 -0.04 27.47
N LEU A 306 -7.72 -0.21 26.29
CA LEU A 306 -8.59 -1.36 26.00
C LEU A 306 -7.84 -2.68 26.13
N ALA A 307 -6.61 -2.77 25.63
CA ALA A 307 -5.80 -3.97 25.74
C ALA A 307 -5.41 -4.27 27.19
N ALA A 308 -5.25 -3.25 28.03
CA ALA A 308 -5.00 -3.34 29.46
C ALA A 308 -6.27 -3.64 30.30
N GLY A 309 -7.46 -3.62 29.68
CA GLY A 309 -8.73 -3.86 30.35
C GLY A 309 -9.38 -2.62 30.98
N ASP A 310 -8.82 -1.44 30.80
CA ASP A 310 -9.34 -0.19 31.35
C ASP A 310 -10.22 0.55 30.32
N ALA A 311 -11.50 0.17 30.28
CA ALA A 311 -12.47 0.75 29.37
C ALA A 311 -12.75 2.24 29.67
N SER A 312 -12.68 2.64 30.94
CA SER A 312 -12.91 4.04 31.34
C SER A 312 -11.78 4.95 30.88
N ALA A 313 -10.52 4.54 31.07
CA ALA A 313 -9.36 5.26 30.57
C ALA A 313 -9.34 5.31 29.02
N ALA A 314 -9.78 4.24 28.36
CA ALA A 314 -9.92 4.24 26.90
C ALA A 314 -10.92 5.30 26.41
N LEU A 315 -12.09 5.40 27.03
CA LEU A 315 -13.08 6.44 26.71
C LEU A 315 -12.54 7.85 26.95
N ALA A 316 -11.86 8.08 28.07
CA ALA A 316 -11.23 9.37 28.40
C ALA A 316 -10.10 9.76 27.42
N SER A 317 -9.45 8.78 26.78
CA SER A 317 -8.39 9.02 25.79
C SER A 317 -8.94 9.47 24.44
N MET A 318 -10.20 9.23 24.12
CA MET A 318 -10.79 9.56 22.82
C MET A 318 -11.31 11.00 22.79
N PRO A 319 -11.23 11.68 21.62
CA PRO A 319 -11.82 13.01 21.46
C PRO A 319 -13.31 12.99 21.74
N GLU A 320 -13.83 14.02 22.40
CA GLU A 320 -15.26 14.27 22.51
C GLU A 320 -15.74 15.01 21.25
N GLY A 321 -16.87 14.59 20.65
CA GLY A 321 -17.51 15.33 19.58
C GLY A 321 -18.19 14.47 18.52
N ASN A 322 -19.08 15.13 17.75
CA ASN A 322 -19.92 14.49 16.71
C ASN A 322 -19.16 14.17 15.40
N ASN A 323 -17.88 14.47 15.31
CA ASN A 323 -17.05 14.22 14.12
C ASN A 323 -16.21 12.93 14.25
N ALA A 324 -16.71 11.94 14.99
CA ALA A 324 -16.02 10.67 15.16
C ALA A 324 -15.94 9.93 13.81
N ARG A 325 -14.73 9.60 13.37
CA ARG A 325 -14.52 8.77 12.20
C ARG A 325 -14.60 7.29 12.58
N ARG A 326 -14.61 6.42 11.59
CA ARG A 326 -14.77 4.97 11.79
C ARG A 326 -13.85 4.36 12.87
N PRO A 327 -12.54 4.69 12.96
CA PRO A 327 -11.68 4.16 14.02
C PRO A 327 -12.13 4.56 15.43
N GLU A 328 -12.52 5.82 15.64
CA GLU A 328 -13.04 6.32 16.91
C GLU A 328 -14.35 5.62 17.29
N LEU A 329 -15.26 5.47 16.34
CA LEU A 329 -16.54 4.79 16.56
C LEU A 329 -16.33 3.34 16.99
N VAL A 330 -15.43 2.62 16.32
CA VAL A 330 -15.11 1.22 16.66
C VAL A 330 -14.52 1.12 18.07
N LEU A 331 -13.52 1.96 18.39
CA LEU A 331 -12.88 1.92 19.72
C LEU A 331 -13.86 2.34 20.81
N ARG A 332 -14.67 3.38 20.59
CA ARG A 332 -15.68 3.86 21.54
C ARG A 332 -16.72 2.77 21.82
N THR A 333 -17.24 2.12 20.76
CA THR A 333 -18.18 1.02 20.90
C THR A 333 -17.58 -0.14 21.68
N GLN A 334 -16.35 -0.52 21.39
CA GLN A 334 -15.66 -1.58 22.14
C GLN A 334 -15.46 -1.21 23.60
N ALA A 335 -15.09 0.02 23.91
CA ALA A 335 -14.90 0.50 25.29
C ALA A 335 -16.23 0.53 26.04
N LEU A 336 -17.32 1.02 25.43
CA LEU A 336 -18.65 1.04 26.03
C LEU A 336 -19.18 -0.38 26.32
N LEU A 337 -18.99 -1.31 25.39
CA LEU A 337 -19.38 -2.71 25.61
C LEU A 337 -18.59 -3.34 26.77
N ARG A 338 -17.29 -3.10 26.89
CA ARG A 338 -16.46 -3.58 28.00
C ARG A 338 -16.80 -2.91 29.32
N ALA A 339 -17.33 -1.69 29.31
CA ALA A 339 -17.84 -0.98 30.47
C ALA A 339 -19.29 -1.38 30.86
N ASN A 340 -19.87 -2.42 30.23
CA ASN A 340 -21.26 -2.84 30.37
C ASN A 340 -22.30 -1.76 30.03
N ARG A 341 -21.97 -0.84 29.11
CA ARG A 341 -22.82 0.26 28.65
C ARG A 341 -23.34 -0.01 27.23
N ALA A 342 -24.07 -1.13 27.07
CA ALA A 342 -24.55 -1.59 25.74
C ALA A 342 -25.53 -0.63 25.06
N ALA A 343 -26.38 0.06 25.82
CA ALA A 343 -27.30 1.07 25.28
C ALA A 343 -26.51 2.25 24.65
N ASP A 344 -25.48 2.74 25.35
CA ASP A 344 -24.64 3.83 24.85
C ASP A 344 -23.80 3.39 23.63
N ALA A 345 -23.36 2.13 23.60
CA ALA A 345 -22.67 1.57 22.44
C ALA A 345 -23.56 1.54 21.19
N THR A 346 -24.85 1.21 21.33
CA THR A 346 -25.81 1.24 20.23
C THR A 346 -26.05 2.67 19.75
N GLN A 347 -26.20 3.62 20.68
CA GLN A 347 -26.39 5.04 20.34
C GLN A 347 -25.16 5.62 19.62
N ALA A 348 -23.95 5.20 19.96
CA ALA A 348 -22.71 5.67 19.32
C ALA A 348 -22.58 5.21 17.84
N LEU A 349 -23.34 4.21 17.40
CA LEU A 349 -23.37 3.69 16.04
C LEU A 349 -24.49 4.27 15.16
N GLN A 350 -25.42 5.00 15.74
CA GLN A 350 -26.50 5.70 15.04
C GLN A 350 -26.09 7.11 14.61
#